data_13a06514e3436e02b0f8bdb65f688357
#
_entry.id   13a06514e3436e02b0f8bdb65f688357
#
_cell.length_a   1.000
_cell.length_b   1.000
_cell.length_c   1.000
_cell.angle_alpha   90.00
_cell.angle_beta   90.00
_cell.angle_gamma   90.00
#
_symmetry.space_group_name_H-M   'P 1'
#
loop_
_entity.id
_entity.type
_entity.pdbx_description
1 polymer ?
#
loop_
_entity_poly.entity_id
_entity_poly.type
_entity_poly.pdbx_seq_one_letter_code
_entity_poly.pdbx_strand_id
1 'polypeptide(L)'
;YYIMKRTVALILATILLLGLMGCGTKKQAASAEKVLRVGMECGYAPYNWTQSTDENGAVPIKDSESFANGYDVMIAKYLADKMGYQLEVQKIDWDSLPIAVQSGKIDCVIAGQSITAERLETVDFTTPYYYASIIAVTKSGSPYADAKTVADLKGATVTSQLNTVWYDVCAPQIPEANILPAMESAPAMWVALDAGKCDVIVSDEPAALGAVAAYGDFTMLDLSAGDFEVSEEEINIGIS
;
A
#
# COMPACT_ATOMS: atom_id res chain seq x y z
N TYR A 1 -1.27 -32.73 -76.97
CA TYR A 1 -0.78 -31.46 -76.38
C TYR A 1 -1.95 -30.56 -75.92
N TYR A 2 -3.07 -30.55 -76.63
CA TYR A 2 -4.23 -29.73 -76.27
C TYR A 2 -5.07 -30.30 -75.12
N ILE A 3 -5.11 -31.62 -74.96
CA ILE A 3 -5.84 -32.33 -73.89
C ILE A 3 -5.08 -32.14 -72.55
N MET A 4 -3.74 -32.18 -72.61
CA MET A 4 -2.90 -32.02 -71.42
C MET A 4 -2.98 -30.57 -70.82
N LYS A 5 -3.19 -29.56 -71.66
CA LYS A 5 -3.39 -28.19 -71.22
C LYS A 5 -4.74 -27.97 -70.54
N ARG A 6 -5.80 -28.71 -71.00
CA ARG A 6 -7.14 -28.63 -70.39
C ARG A 6 -7.21 -29.36 -69.03
N THR A 7 -6.53 -30.46 -68.86
CA THR A 7 -6.42 -31.20 -67.59
C THR A 7 -5.64 -30.44 -66.55
N VAL A 8 -4.55 -29.79 -66.92
CA VAL A 8 -3.76 -28.92 -66.02
C VAL A 8 -4.56 -27.67 -65.59
N ALA A 9 -5.32 -27.08 -66.50
CA ALA A 9 -6.18 -25.90 -66.15
C ALA A 9 -7.33 -26.30 -65.22
N LEU A 10 -7.91 -27.49 -65.35
CA LEU A 10 -8.97 -27.99 -64.47
C LEU A 10 -8.43 -28.34 -63.07
N ILE A 11 -7.23 -28.90 -62.97
CA ILE A 11 -6.56 -29.21 -61.68
C ILE A 11 -6.18 -27.92 -60.95
N LEU A 12 -5.68 -26.90 -61.65
CA LEU A 12 -5.40 -25.58 -61.07
C LEU A 12 -6.66 -24.84 -60.58
N ALA A 13 -7.78 -24.98 -61.30
CA ALA A 13 -9.04 -24.37 -60.89
C ALA A 13 -9.64 -25.05 -59.64
N THR A 14 -9.50 -26.39 -59.51
CA THR A 14 -9.95 -27.12 -58.30
C THR A 14 -9.10 -26.84 -57.09
N ILE A 15 -7.80 -26.63 -57.24
CA ILE A 15 -6.90 -26.22 -56.14
C ILE A 15 -7.21 -24.80 -55.65
N LEU A 16 -7.59 -23.89 -56.55
CA LEU A 16 -8.00 -22.52 -56.18
C LEU A 16 -9.34 -22.47 -55.43
N LEU A 17 -10.27 -23.38 -55.74
CA LEU A 17 -11.57 -23.46 -55.05
C LEU A 17 -11.50 -24.13 -53.68
N LEU A 18 -10.55 -25.00 -53.44
CA LEU A 18 -10.30 -25.61 -52.13
C LEU A 18 -9.57 -24.67 -51.17
N GLY A 19 -8.89 -23.63 -51.65
CA GLY A 19 -8.23 -22.61 -50.83
C GLY A 19 -9.16 -21.57 -50.20
N LEU A 20 -10.44 -21.50 -50.64
CA LEU A 20 -11.43 -20.52 -50.16
C LEU A 20 -12.37 -21.04 -49.06
N MET A 21 -12.28 -22.33 -48.71
CA MET A 21 -12.96 -22.91 -47.54
C MET A 21 -12.04 -23.04 -46.33
N GLY A 22 -10.98 -22.23 -46.24
CA GLY A 22 -10.27 -21.99 -45.02
C GLY A 22 -11.24 -21.33 -44.04
N CYS A 23 -11.81 -22.15 -43.16
CA CYS A 23 -12.65 -21.75 -42.05
C CYS A 23 -11.95 -20.64 -41.32
N GLY A 24 -12.42 -19.41 -41.48
CA GLY A 24 -12.03 -18.28 -40.63
C GLY A 24 -12.56 -18.54 -39.23
N THR A 25 -11.90 -19.41 -38.49
CA THR A 25 -11.90 -19.26 -37.02
C THR A 25 -11.35 -17.87 -36.79
N LYS A 26 -12.24 -16.90 -36.59
CA LYS A 26 -11.89 -15.67 -35.88
C LYS A 26 -11.21 -16.18 -34.61
N LYS A 27 -9.87 -16.21 -34.58
CA LYS A 27 -9.17 -16.11 -33.33
C LYS A 27 -9.73 -14.83 -32.72
N GLN A 28 -10.66 -15.00 -31.79
CA GLN A 28 -11.05 -13.96 -30.88
C GLN A 28 -9.72 -13.57 -30.26
N ALA A 29 -9.23 -12.41 -30.66
CA ALA A 29 -8.05 -11.85 -30.01
C ALA A 29 -8.42 -11.88 -28.53
N ALA A 30 -7.74 -12.71 -27.76
CA ALA A 30 -7.88 -12.67 -26.31
C ALA A 30 -7.66 -11.21 -25.97
N SER A 31 -8.69 -10.52 -25.50
CA SER A 31 -8.53 -9.16 -24.97
C SER A 31 -7.42 -9.28 -23.95
N ALA A 32 -6.34 -8.54 -24.13
CA ALA A 32 -5.27 -8.52 -23.13
C ALA A 32 -5.96 -8.32 -21.79
N GLU A 33 -5.78 -9.26 -20.90
CA GLU A 33 -6.36 -9.21 -19.56
C GLU A 33 -5.90 -7.91 -18.93
N LYS A 34 -6.84 -7.06 -18.55
CA LYS A 34 -6.50 -5.78 -17.93
C LYS A 34 -6.05 -6.03 -16.51
N VAL A 35 -4.91 -5.48 -16.13
CA VAL A 35 -4.29 -5.66 -14.82
C VAL A 35 -4.28 -4.31 -14.10
N LEU A 36 -4.72 -4.30 -12.84
CA LEU A 36 -4.55 -3.18 -11.90
C LEU A 36 -3.32 -3.47 -11.04
N ARG A 37 -2.24 -2.74 -11.28
CA ARG A 37 -0.98 -2.86 -10.54
C ARG A 37 -1.01 -1.90 -9.36
N VAL A 38 -1.07 -2.46 -8.15
CA VAL A 38 -1.16 -1.70 -6.90
C VAL A 38 0.11 -1.83 -6.11
N GLY A 39 0.71 -0.68 -5.76
CA GLY A 39 1.87 -0.62 -4.86
C GLY A 39 1.44 -0.48 -3.41
N MET A 40 2.11 -1.23 -2.53
CA MET A 40 1.98 -1.11 -1.07
C MET A 40 3.25 -1.62 -0.38
N GLU A 41 3.50 -1.15 0.86
CA GLU A 41 4.67 -1.56 1.64
C GLU A 41 4.61 -3.04 2.05
N CYS A 42 3.40 -3.58 2.24
CA CYS A 42 3.13 -4.92 2.77
C CYS A 42 3.80 -5.19 4.13
N GLY A 43 3.95 -4.15 4.94
CA GLY A 43 4.51 -4.19 6.29
C GLY A 43 3.70 -3.39 7.31
N TYR A 44 2.58 -2.81 6.91
CA TYR A 44 1.79 -1.86 7.67
C TYR A 44 0.43 -2.46 8.09
N ALA A 45 0.43 -3.33 9.10
CA ALA A 45 -0.79 -3.89 9.66
C ALA A 45 -1.57 -2.82 10.48
N PRO A 46 -2.91 -2.79 10.41
CA PRO A 46 -3.82 -3.72 9.73
C PRO A 46 -4.19 -3.30 8.29
N TYR A 47 -3.53 -2.32 7.72
CA TYR A 47 -3.81 -1.83 6.38
C TYR A 47 -3.29 -2.77 5.29
N ASN A 48 -2.00 -3.09 5.32
CA ASN A 48 -1.39 -4.04 4.39
C ASN A 48 -0.19 -4.74 5.04
N TRP A 49 -0.19 -6.07 5.06
CA TRP A 49 0.91 -6.86 5.62
C TRP A 49 1.19 -8.11 4.79
N THR A 50 2.38 -8.68 4.99
CA THR A 50 2.81 -9.93 4.36
C THR A 50 2.46 -11.13 5.22
N GLN A 51 1.91 -12.18 4.61
CA GLN A 51 1.70 -13.49 5.24
C GLN A 51 2.16 -14.62 4.32
N SER A 52 2.32 -15.82 4.88
CA SER A 52 2.86 -17.00 4.16
C SER A 52 1.79 -17.82 3.44
N THR A 53 0.50 -17.58 3.71
CA THR A 53 -0.61 -18.34 3.13
C THR A 53 -1.61 -17.41 2.44
N ASP A 54 -2.46 -17.99 1.58
CA ASP A 54 -3.56 -17.29 0.91
C ASP A 54 -4.84 -17.20 1.76
N GLU A 55 -4.77 -17.55 3.03
CA GLU A 55 -5.91 -17.53 3.94
C GLU A 55 -6.49 -16.12 4.12
N ASN A 56 -7.75 -16.07 4.55
CA ASN A 56 -8.48 -14.82 4.82
C ASN A 56 -8.55 -13.85 3.64
N GLY A 57 -8.48 -14.36 2.41
CA GLY A 57 -8.61 -13.57 1.20
C GLY A 57 -7.35 -12.80 0.81
N ALA A 58 -6.19 -13.19 1.34
CA ALA A 58 -4.91 -12.65 0.92
C ALA A 58 -4.65 -12.89 -0.57
N VAL A 59 -3.87 -12.02 -1.18
CA VAL A 59 -3.54 -12.08 -2.61
C VAL A 59 -2.03 -12.28 -2.79
N PRO A 60 -1.59 -12.98 -3.85
CA PRO A 60 -0.17 -13.14 -4.12
C PRO A 60 0.54 -11.79 -4.27
N ILE A 61 1.71 -11.65 -3.68
CA ILE A 61 2.62 -10.53 -3.95
C ILE A 61 3.43 -10.90 -5.20
N LYS A 62 3.47 -10.00 -6.19
CA LYS A 62 4.24 -10.18 -7.43
C LYS A 62 5.69 -10.54 -7.13
N ASP A 63 6.20 -11.51 -7.87
CA ASP A 63 7.59 -11.99 -7.78
C ASP A 63 8.00 -12.50 -6.38
N SER A 64 7.01 -12.99 -5.59
CA SER A 64 7.18 -13.50 -4.24
C SER A 64 6.36 -14.78 -4.03
N GLU A 65 6.78 -15.63 -3.09
CA GLU A 65 6.00 -16.77 -2.61
C GLU A 65 5.02 -16.38 -1.48
N SER A 66 5.03 -15.11 -1.07
CA SER A 66 4.21 -14.58 0.00
C SER A 66 2.94 -13.90 -0.52
N PHE A 67 2.04 -13.62 0.41
CA PHE A 67 0.73 -13.02 0.13
C PHE A 67 0.58 -11.70 0.89
N ALA A 68 -0.12 -10.75 0.30
CA ALA A 68 -0.54 -9.52 0.95
C ALA A 68 -1.96 -9.67 1.49
N ASN A 69 -2.19 -9.18 2.70
CA ASN A 69 -3.50 -9.11 3.32
C ASN A 69 -3.68 -7.75 4.01
N GLY A 70 -4.92 -7.40 4.35
CA GLY A 70 -5.26 -6.19 5.06
C GLY A 70 -6.35 -5.37 4.41
N TYR A 71 -6.68 -4.25 5.05
CA TYR A 71 -7.75 -3.36 4.61
C TYR A 71 -7.48 -2.79 3.21
N ASP A 72 -6.26 -2.32 2.94
CA ASP A 72 -5.83 -1.82 1.63
C ASP A 72 -5.94 -2.88 0.54
N VAL A 73 -5.59 -4.13 0.86
CA VAL A 73 -5.71 -5.27 -0.06
C VAL A 73 -7.18 -5.56 -0.38
N MET A 74 -8.08 -5.44 0.61
CA MET A 74 -9.52 -5.59 0.39
C MET A 74 -10.07 -4.49 -0.52
N ILE A 75 -9.63 -3.24 -0.34
CA ILE A 75 -9.98 -2.11 -1.21
C ILE A 75 -9.46 -2.36 -2.63
N ALA A 76 -8.20 -2.77 -2.78
CA ALA A 76 -7.61 -3.08 -4.09
C ALA A 76 -8.37 -4.19 -4.82
N LYS A 77 -8.74 -5.28 -4.14
CA LYS A 77 -9.59 -6.35 -4.69
C LYS A 77 -10.94 -5.83 -5.15
N TYR A 78 -11.61 -5.07 -4.29
CA TYR A 78 -12.91 -4.51 -4.62
C TYR A 78 -12.86 -3.64 -5.87
N LEU A 79 -11.85 -2.78 -6.00
CA LEU A 79 -11.68 -1.92 -7.16
C LEU A 79 -11.38 -2.73 -8.43
N ALA A 80 -10.43 -3.66 -8.36
CA ALA A 80 -10.10 -4.53 -9.50
C ALA A 80 -11.32 -5.31 -9.98
N ASP A 81 -12.10 -5.90 -9.08
CA ASP A 81 -13.33 -6.63 -9.40
C ASP A 81 -14.36 -5.73 -10.08
N LYS A 82 -14.57 -4.51 -9.55
CA LYS A 82 -15.53 -3.54 -10.13
C LYS A 82 -15.12 -3.06 -11.51
N MET A 83 -13.82 -2.94 -11.75
CA MET A 83 -13.26 -2.52 -13.05
C MET A 83 -13.16 -3.68 -14.04
N GLY A 84 -13.33 -4.93 -13.61
CA GLY A 84 -13.11 -6.12 -14.42
C GLY A 84 -11.61 -6.31 -14.76
N TYR A 85 -10.73 -5.98 -13.85
CA TYR A 85 -9.28 -6.11 -13.96
C TYR A 85 -8.78 -7.24 -13.05
N GLN A 86 -7.64 -7.83 -13.41
CA GLN A 86 -6.88 -8.64 -12.47
C GLN A 86 -6.08 -7.75 -11.52
N LEU A 87 -6.06 -8.10 -10.24
CA LEU A 87 -5.24 -7.42 -9.26
C LEU A 87 -3.81 -7.97 -9.28
N GLU A 88 -2.83 -7.09 -9.37
CA GLU A 88 -1.42 -7.39 -9.15
C GLU A 88 -0.90 -6.51 -8.01
N VAL A 89 -0.58 -7.11 -6.85
CA VAL A 89 0.03 -6.40 -5.72
C VAL A 89 1.54 -6.42 -5.85
N GLN A 90 2.16 -5.25 -5.84
CA GLN A 90 3.62 -5.08 -5.82
C GLN A 90 4.07 -4.56 -4.47
N LYS A 91 4.93 -5.34 -3.79
CA LYS A 91 5.59 -4.89 -2.56
C LYS A 91 6.71 -3.92 -2.93
N ILE A 92 6.63 -2.70 -2.43
CA ILE A 92 7.54 -1.60 -2.72
C ILE A 92 7.84 -0.88 -1.41
N ASP A 93 9.10 -0.52 -1.18
CA ASP A 93 9.49 0.25 -0.01
C ASP A 93 8.73 1.59 0.03
N TRP A 94 8.36 2.02 1.25
CA TRP A 94 7.44 3.13 1.48
C TRP A 94 7.79 4.40 0.69
N ASP A 95 9.03 4.86 0.79
CA ASP A 95 9.52 6.08 0.15
C ASP A 95 9.66 5.97 -1.37
N SER A 96 9.62 4.75 -1.92
CA SER A 96 9.69 4.47 -3.36
C SER A 96 8.31 4.43 -4.04
N LEU A 97 7.22 4.39 -3.28
CA LEU A 97 5.85 4.31 -3.81
C LEU A 97 5.49 5.49 -4.73
N PRO A 98 5.77 6.77 -4.36
CA PRO A 98 5.46 7.91 -5.24
C PRO A 98 6.21 7.84 -6.58
N ILE A 99 7.47 7.43 -6.57
CA ILE A 99 8.27 7.27 -7.79
C ILE A 99 7.75 6.13 -8.65
N ALA A 100 7.27 5.05 -8.04
CA ALA A 100 6.74 3.90 -8.76
C ALA A 100 5.44 4.24 -9.52
N VAL A 101 4.54 5.06 -8.95
CA VAL A 101 3.33 5.50 -9.64
C VAL A 101 3.67 6.54 -10.73
N GLN A 102 4.52 7.50 -10.46
CA GLN A 102 4.95 8.51 -11.45
C GLN A 102 5.63 7.89 -12.67
N SER A 103 6.44 6.86 -12.48
CA SER A 103 7.12 6.14 -13.58
C SER A 103 6.21 5.18 -14.35
N GLY A 104 4.97 4.95 -13.89
CA GLY A 104 4.06 3.97 -14.48
C GLY A 104 4.45 2.51 -14.21
N LYS A 105 5.31 2.26 -13.23
CA LYS A 105 5.62 0.89 -12.75
C LYS A 105 4.39 0.25 -12.11
N ILE A 106 3.62 1.06 -11.38
CA ILE A 106 2.31 0.71 -10.81
C ILE A 106 1.25 1.71 -11.32
N ASP A 107 -0.01 1.34 -11.21
CA ASP A 107 -1.13 2.17 -11.64
C ASP A 107 -1.64 3.07 -10.52
N CYS A 108 -1.51 2.62 -9.27
CA CYS A 108 -1.86 3.38 -8.08
C CYS A 108 -1.15 2.86 -6.83
N VAL A 109 -1.17 3.69 -5.78
CA VAL A 109 -0.74 3.34 -4.42
C VAL A 109 -1.97 3.20 -3.54
N ILE A 110 -2.12 2.06 -2.86
CA ILE A 110 -3.13 1.82 -1.82
C ILE A 110 -2.36 1.29 -0.60
N ALA A 111 -1.92 2.19 0.27
CA ALA A 111 -0.91 1.87 1.28
C ALA A 111 -1.06 2.69 2.58
N GLY A 112 -2.28 3.04 2.98
CA GLY A 112 -2.50 3.87 4.16
C GLY A 112 -1.91 5.27 4.02
N GLN A 113 -1.83 5.81 2.79
CA GLN A 113 -1.13 7.06 2.51
C GLN A 113 -2.01 8.28 2.77
N SER A 114 -1.55 9.17 3.66
CA SER A 114 -2.21 10.44 3.96
C SER A 114 -2.20 11.39 2.76
N ILE A 115 -3.28 12.14 2.58
CA ILE A 115 -3.44 13.16 1.53
C ILE A 115 -2.84 14.47 2.04
N THR A 116 -1.53 14.67 1.84
CA THR A 116 -0.85 15.91 2.26
C THR A 116 -0.71 16.89 1.11
N ALA A 117 -0.62 18.20 1.43
CA ALA A 117 -0.39 19.25 0.44
C ALA A 117 0.90 18.99 -0.36
N GLU A 118 1.97 18.54 0.29
CA GLU A 118 3.25 18.20 -0.36
C GLU A 118 3.08 17.06 -1.38
N ARG A 119 2.36 16.00 -1.02
CA ARG A 119 2.12 14.86 -1.92
C ARG A 119 1.28 15.24 -3.13
N LEU A 120 0.30 16.13 -2.93
CA LEU A 120 -0.54 16.67 -4.03
C LEU A 120 0.24 17.49 -5.06
N GLU A 121 1.48 17.93 -4.76
CA GLU A 121 2.35 18.55 -5.75
C GLU A 121 2.90 17.55 -6.79
N THR A 122 2.88 16.25 -6.46
CA THR A 122 3.55 15.22 -7.26
C THR A 122 2.63 14.11 -7.75
N VAL A 123 1.54 13.83 -7.05
CA VAL A 123 0.54 12.82 -7.39
C VAL A 123 -0.87 13.33 -7.09
N ASP A 124 -1.86 12.82 -7.83
CA ASP A 124 -3.27 13.04 -7.52
C ASP A 124 -3.76 12.02 -6.50
N PHE A 125 -4.80 12.37 -5.74
CA PHE A 125 -5.47 11.47 -4.80
C PHE A 125 -6.96 11.35 -5.08
N THR A 126 -7.52 10.21 -4.74
CA THR A 126 -8.98 10.05 -4.62
C THR A 126 -9.51 10.83 -3.41
N THR A 127 -10.83 10.88 -3.28
CA THR A 127 -11.44 11.17 -1.96
C THR A 127 -10.96 10.14 -0.95
N PRO A 128 -10.89 10.50 0.35
CA PRO A 128 -10.45 9.56 1.39
C PRO A 128 -11.28 8.27 1.41
N TYR A 129 -10.62 7.15 1.59
CA TYR A 129 -11.26 5.87 1.89
C TYR A 129 -11.19 5.50 3.36
N TYR A 130 -10.38 6.22 4.13
CA TYR A 130 -10.27 6.09 5.58
C TYR A 130 -9.95 7.44 6.23
N TYR A 131 -10.54 7.68 7.40
CA TYR A 131 -10.31 8.87 8.23
C TYR A 131 -9.48 8.45 9.43
N ALA A 132 -8.20 8.83 9.43
CA ALA A 132 -7.25 8.41 10.45
C ALA A 132 -7.31 9.29 11.70
N SER A 133 -6.85 8.74 12.83
CA SER A 133 -6.55 9.47 14.06
C SER A 133 -5.09 9.27 14.40
N ILE A 134 -4.40 10.32 14.82
CA ILE A 134 -3.01 10.23 15.28
C ILE A 134 -2.99 9.77 16.73
N ILE A 135 -2.05 8.93 17.08
CA ILE A 135 -1.87 8.41 18.43
C ILE A 135 -0.38 8.29 18.77
N ALA A 136 -0.03 8.41 20.03
CA ALA A 136 1.29 8.08 20.53
C ALA A 136 1.26 6.74 21.27
N VAL A 137 2.34 5.97 21.13
CA VAL A 137 2.52 4.66 21.75
C VAL A 137 3.83 4.66 22.54
N THR A 138 3.79 4.11 23.75
CA THR A 138 4.96 3.92 24.62
C THR A 138 4.93 2.53 25.26
N LYS A 139 5.94 2.16 26.02
CA LYS A 139 5.89 0.96 26.85
C LYS A 139 5.13 1.21 28.15
N SER A 140 4.38 0.21 28.63
CA SER A 140 3.58 0.30 29.86
C SER A 140 4.41 0.65 31.11
N GLY A 141 5.71 0.33 31.12
CA GLY A 141 6.63 0.69 32.19
C GLY A 141 7.39 2.00 31.98
N SER A 142 7.09 2.72 30.90
CA SER A 142 7.72 4.00 30.57
C SER A 142 7.29 5.11 31.55
N PRO A 143 8.15 6.11 31.85
CA PRO A 143 7.74 7.31 32.58
C PRO A 143 6.65 8.12 31.88
N TYR A 144 6.40 7.85 30.59
CA TYR A 144 5.39 8.51 29.77
C TYR A 144 4.05 7.75 29.68
N ALA A 145 3.94 6.57 30.32
CA ALA A 145 2.77 5.69 30.19
C ALA A 145 1.44 6.33 30.66
N ASP A 146 1.51 7.31 31.54
CA ASP A 146 0.35 8.03 32.09
C ASP A 146 0.14 9.42 31.45
N ALA A 147 0.88 9.77 30.38
CA ALA A 147 0.75 11.04 29.70
C ALA A 147 -0.69 11.27 29.19
N LYS A 148 -1.20 12.50 29.33
CA LYS A 148 -2.54 12.91 28.93
C LYS A 148 -2.52 14.04 27.90
N THR A 149 -1.36 14.63 27.69
CA THR A 149 -1.15 15.71 26.70
C THR A 149 0.17 15.48 25.98
N VAL A 150 0.33 16.09 24.81
CA VAL A 150 1.62 16.13 24.10
C VAL A 150 2.70 16.79 24.97
N ALA A 151 2.33 17.78 25.81
CA ALA A 151 3.24 18.44 26.72
C ALA A 151 3.82 17.50 27.80
N ASP A 152 3.08 16.47 28.22
CA ASP A 152 3.54 15.47 29.19
C ASP A 152 4.65 14.55 28.63
N LEU A 153 4.83 14.55 27.31
CA LEU A 153 5.89 13.81 26.62
C LEU A 153 7.23 14.58 26.58
N LYS A 154 7.31 15.73 27.27
CA LYS A 154 8.49 16.58 27.28
C LYS A 154 9.79 15.79 27.54
N GLY A 155 10.78 15.97 26.67
CA GLY A 155 12.08 15.34 26.76
C GLY A 155 12.14 13.88 26.31
N ALA A 156 11.03 13.32 25.85
CA ALA A 156 11.01 11.94 25.34
C ALA A 156 11.94 11.77 24.14
N THR A 157 12.52 10.57 24.02
CA THR A 157 13.20 10.13 22.81
C THR A 157 12.16 9.57 21.86
N VAL A 158 12.00 10.19 20.69
CA VAL A 158 10.89 9.94 19.75
C VAL A 158 11.42 9.56 18.38
N THR A 159 10.76 8.64 17.73
CA THR A 159 10.90 8.40 16.29
C THR A 159 9.56 7.99 15.69
N SER A 160 9.51 7.92 14.38
CA SER A 160 8.41 7.36 13.60
C SER A 160 8.90 6.97 12.21
N GLN A 161 7.99 6.61 11.30
CA GLN A 161 8.35 6.28 9.93
C GLN A 161 8.68 7.55 9.13
N LEU A 162 9.69 7.46 8.25
CA LEU A 162 10.12 8.57 7.40
C LEU A 162 9.00 9.00 6.44
N ASN A 163 9.03 10.27 6.04
CA ASN A 163 8.10 10.86 5.07
C ASN A 163 6.62 10.65 5.49
N THR A 164 6.32 10.78 6.77
CA THR A 164 4.96 10.72 7.33
C THR A 164 4.63 11.95 8.15
N VAL A 165 3.35 12.29 8.22
CA VAL A 165 2.83 13.34 9.13
C VAL A 165 3.24 13.08 10.58
N TRP A 166 3.36 11.83 10.97
CA TRP A 166 3.76 11.42 12.32
C TRP A 166 5.16 11.91 12.69
N TYR A 167 6.11 11.75 11.77
CA TYR A 167 7.51 12.13 11.98
C TYR A 167 7.73 13.61 11.70
N ASP A 168 7.20 14.11 10.56
CA ASP A 168 7.54 15.44 10.06
C ASP A 168 6.74 16.55 10.75
N VAL A 169 5.51 16.25 11.19
CA VAL A 169 4.59 17.24 11.78
C VAL A 169 4.36 17.00 13.27
N CYS A 170 4.08 15.77 13.69
CA CYS A 170 3.67 15.47 15.06
C CYS A 170 4.87 15.37 16.03
N ALA A 171 5.91 14.61 15.69
CA ALA A 171 7.05 14.42 16.59
C ALA A 171 7.72 15.75 17.00
N PRO A 172 7.87 16.78 16.13
CA PRO A 172 8.42 18.09 16.52
C PRO A 172 7.57 18.88 17.51
N GLN A 173 6.30 18.55 17.70
CA GLN A 173 5.41 19.22 18.66
C GLN A 173 5.66 18.80 20.11
N ILE A 174 6.38 17.68 20.32
CA ILE A 174 6.74 17.21 21.67
C ILE A 174 7.83 18.12 22.23
N PRO A 175 7.58 18.81 23.36
CA PRO A 175 8.53 19.78 23.89
C PRO A 175 9.88 19.13 24.25
N GLU A 176 10.97 19.74 23.82
CA GLU A 176 12.34 19.29 24.13
C GLU A 176 12.61 17.82 23.74
N ALA A 177 11.84 17.25 22.80
CA ALA A 177 12.03 15.87 22.37
C ALA A 177 13.43 15.63 21.77
N ASN A 178 14.00 14.48 22.09
CA ASN A 178 15.16 13.95 21.37
C ASN A 178 14.65 13.14 20.16
N ILE A 179 14.50 13.82 19.00
CA ILE A 179 14.00 13.19 17.79
C ILE A 179 15.13 12.39 17.14
N LEU A 180 14.99 11.05 17.12
CA LEU A 180 15.92 10.15 16.45
C LEU A 180 15.71 10.19 14.93
N PRO A 181 16.67 9.70 14.13
CA PRO A 181 16.42 9.48 12.70
C PRO A 181 15.16 8.66 12.45
N ALA A 182 14.41 9.03 11.42
CA ALA A 182 13.20 8.33 11.03
C ALA A 182 13.48 6.88 10.63
N MET A 183 12.51 6.01 10.84
CA MET A 183 12.60 4.59 10.47
C MET A 183 12.12 4.39 9.03
N GLU A 184 12.79 3.53 8.28
CA GLU A 184 12.51 3.28 6.86
C GLU A 184 11.16 2.56 6.63
N SER A 185 10.66 1.85 7.64
CA SER A 185 9.42 1.06 7.54
C SER A 185 8.61 1.06 8.84
N ALA A 186 7.30 0.83 8.74
CA ALA A 186 6.44 0.70 9.90
C ALA A 186 6.88 -0.40 10.89
N PRO A 187 7.27 -1.62 10.46
CA PRO A 187 7.81 -2.61 11.38
C PRO A 187 9.07 -2.14 12.12
N ALA A 188 9.94 -1.38 11.45
CA ALA A 188 11.19 -0.92 12.07
C ALA A 188 10.95 0.04 13.23
N MET A 189 9.91 0.89 13.15
CA MET A 189 9.59 1.80 14.26
C MET A 189 9.09 1.02 15.51
N TRP A 190 8.28 -0.02 15.34
CA TRP A 190 7.82 -0.85 16.46
C TRP A 190 8.96 -1.63 17.10
N VAL A 191 9.87 -2.16 16.29
CA VAL A 191 11.09 -2.82 16.79
C VAL A 191 11.98 -1.84 17.56
N ALA A 192 12.06 -0.57 17.15
CA ALA A 192 12.85 0.44 17.87
C ALA A 192 12.26 0.71 19.26
N LEU A 193 10.93 0.80 19.38
CA LEU A 193 10.25 0.95 20.68
C LEU A 193 10.43 -0.30 21.55
N ASP A 194 10.25 -1.49 20.98
CA ASP A 194 10.43 -2.76 21.69
C ASP A 194 11.85 -2.91 22.25
N ALA A 195 12.85 -2.56 21.46
CA ALA A 195 14.25 -2.58 21.87
C ALA A 195 14.65 -1.45 22.84
N GLY A 196 13.73 -0.55 23.20
CA GLY A 196 14.00 0.59 24.08
C GLY A 196 14.95 1.63 23.48
N LYS A 197 15.00 1.73 22.15
CA LYS A 197 15.79 2.76 21.45
C LYS A 197 15.12 4.13 21.49
N CYS A 198 13.80 4.16 21.62
CA CYS A 198 13.00 5.34 21.82
C CYS A 198 11.99 5.12 22.93
N ASP A 199 11.44 6.20 23.45
CA ASP A 199 10.42 6.19 24.50
C ASP A 199 9.02 6.21 23.90
N VAL A 200 8.84 6.87 22.75
CA VAL A 200 7.55 7.13 22.13
C VAL A 200 7.65 6.94 20.61
N ILE A 201 6.63 6.32 20.06
CA ILE A 201 6.33 6.28 18.62
C ILE A 201 5.03 7.05 18.39
N VAL A 202 5.01 7.90 17.36
CA VAL A 202 3.76 8.50 16.83
C VAL A 202 3.32 7.70 15.62
N SER A 203 2.02 7.37 15.54
CA SER A 203 1.42 6.57 14.46
C SER A 203 -0.08 6.88 14.34
N ASP A 204 -0.82 6.13 13.55
CA ASP A 204 -2.27 6.13 13.59
C ASP A 204 -2.83 5.07 14.55
N GLU A 205 -4.10 5.27 14.93
CA GLU A 205 -4.77 4.43 15.90
C GLU A 205 -4.87 2.95 15.47
N PRO A 206 -5.28 2.57 14.24
CA PRO A 206 -5.36 1.16 13.85
C PRO A 206 -4.01 0.44 13.91
N ALA A 207 -2.93 1.08 13.46
CA ALA A 207 -1.60 0.49 13.51
C ALA A 207 -1.11 0.35 14.96
N ALA A 208 -1.38 1.34 15.81
CA ALA A 208 -1.07 1.31 17.23
C ALA A 208 -1.82 0.17 17.94
N LEU A 209 -3.11 -0.03 17.68
CA LEU A 209 -3.89 -1.15 18.20
C LEU A 209 -3.29 -2.50 17.80
N GLY A 210 -2.86 -2.64 16.54
CA GLY A 210 -2.18 -3.83 16.06
C GLY A 210 -0.85 -4.07 16.80
N ALA A 211 -0.06 -3.02 17.01
CA ALA A 211 1.21 -3.09 17.72
C ALA A 211 1.02 -3.46 19.20
N VAL A 212 0.07 -2.84 19.90
CA VAL A 212 -0.25 -3.18 21.30
C VAL A 212 -0.66 -4.63 21.44
N ALA A 213 -1.46 -5.15 20.50
CA ALA A 213 -1.84 -6.56 20.50
C ALA A 213 -0.66 -7.51 20.25
N ALA A 214 0.30 -7.11 19.44
CA ALA A 214 1.46 -7.93 19.05
C ALA A 214 2.56 -7.95 20.13
N TYR A 215 2.86 -6.80 20.75
CA TYR A 215 4.00 -6.65 21.66
C TYR A 215 3.63 -6.81 23.16
N GLY A 216 2.37 -6.66 23.53
CA GLY A 216 1.86 -6.97 24.86
C GLY A 216 2.27 -6.03 26.01
N ASP A 217 3.41 -5.34 25.89
CA ASP A 217 3.89 -4.34 26.85
C ASP A 217 3.80 -2.91 26.30
N PHE A 218 3.26 -2.73 25.11
CA PHE A 218 2.95 -1.41 24.56
C PHE A 218 1.64 -0.88 25.12
N THR A 219 1.54 0.43 25.22
CA THR A 219 0.33 1.14 25.61
C THR A 219 0.09 2.35 24.70
N MET A 220 -1.13 2.54 24.27
CA MET A 220 -1.57 3.74 23.57
C MET A 220 -1.81 4.84 24.59
N LEU A 221 -1.41 6.07 24.27
CA LEU A 221 -1.58 7.22 25.14
C LEU A 221 -2.88 7.95 24.80
N ASP A 222 -3.73 8.16 25.80
CA ASP A 222 -4.90 9.02 25.68
C ASP A 222 -4.49 10.48 25.86
N LEU A 223 -4.17 11.16 24.75
CA LEU A 223 -3.75 12.55 24.72
C LEU A 223 -4.92 13.54 24.53
N SER A 224 -6.17 13.11 24.75
CA SER A 224 -7.38 13.91 24.49
C SER A 224 -7.47 15.23 25.28
N ALA A 225 -6.66 15.40 26.34
CA ALA A 225 -6.55 16.66 27.09
C ALA A 225 -5.64 17.71 26.41
N GLY A 226 -4.87 17.33 25.37
CA GLY A 226 -3.98 18.21 24.61
C GLY A 226 -3.21 17.40 23.58
N ASP A 227 -3.88 17.10 22.46
CA ASP A 227 -3.41 16.25 21.36
C ASP A 227 -2.48 16.99 20.40
N PHE A 228 -1.96 16.27 19.40
CA PHE A 228 -1.18 16.85 18.31
C PHE A 228 -2.03 17.81 17.48
N GLU A 229 -1.45 18.93 17.11
CA GLU A 229 -2.06 19.88 16.18
C GLU A 229 -1.72 19.45 14.73
N VAL A 230 -2.69 18.81 14.08
CA VAL A 230 -2.57 18.34 12.69
C VAL A 230 -3.90 18.57 11.97
N SER A 231 -3.85 18.93 10.71
CA SER A 231 -5.06 19.09 9.90
C SER A 231 -5.73 17.73 9.70
N GLU A 232 -7.05 17.65 9.99
CA GLU A 232 -7.82 16.44 9.71
C GLU A 232 -7.75 16.04 8.23
N GLU A 233 -7.62 17.01 7.32
CA GLU A 233 -7.53 16.74 5.89
C GLU A 233 -6.19 16.04 5.55
N GLU A 234 -5.10 16.40 6.23
CA GLU A 234 -3.76 15.86 5.99
C GLU A 234 -3.52 14.48 6.60
N ILE A 235 -4.39 14.01 7.50
CA ILE A 235 -4.28 12.65 8.07
C ILE A 235 -5.23 11.66 7.40
N ASN A 236 -6.15 12.14 6.56
CA ASN A 236 -7.08 11.27 5.84
C ASN A 236 -6.34 10.49 4.74
N ILE A 237 -6.72 9.24 4.55
CA ILE A 237 -6.02 8.27 3.71
C ILE A 237 -6.73 8.14 2.36
N GLY A 238 -5.99 8.35 1.27
CA GLY A 238 -6.48 8.25 -0.11
C GLY A 238 -5.62 7.31 -0.96
N ILE A 239 -6.13 7.05 -2.17
CA ILE A 239 -5.41 6.31 -3.21
C ILE A 239 -4.71 7.32 -4.11
N SER A 240 -3.41 7.18 -4.31
CA SER A 240 -2.65 8.01 -5.25
C SER A 240 -2.22 7.24 -6.50
#